data_cf2a283708ce5ff3e415f4faea7a1e22
#
_entry.id   cf2a283708ce5ff3e415f4faea7a1e22
#
_cell.length_a   1.000
_cell.length_b   1.000
_cell.length_c   1.000
_cell.angle_alpha   90.00
_cell.angle_beta   90.00
_cell.angle_gamma   90.00
#
_symmetry.space_group_name_H-M   'P 1'
#
loop_
_entity.id
_entity.type
_entity.pdbx_description
1 polymer ?
#
loop_
_entity_poly.entity_id
_entity_poly.type
_entity_poly.pdbx_seq_one_letter_code
_entity_poly.pdbx_strand_id
1 'polypeptide(L)'
;MKATKLIAIVTSLSLIFAGTAKVSMKDVSVSSTKGNVDLVVESNEAVYGLQFDLKYDPTQLTFNGAEATINDITFDYAENTPGLVRGLMFSMQGKQLNLNNISSFVNFDFSPVAGFEGSSTIHFEDVILAGENGTRISSSSSSFELETELPIKTSLNASYPNPFNPDVKINYDLANDGHVSMIVYDLMGREVAT
;
A
#
# COMPACT_ATOMS: atom_id res chain seq x y z
N MET A 1 -10.70 -23.19 -1.77
CA MET A 1 -10.18 -21.81 -1.54
C MET A 1 -8.71 -21.94 -1.19
N LYS A 2 -7.81 -21.80 -2.16
CA LYS A 2 -6.40 -21.54 -1.84
C LYS A 2 -6.26 -20.03 -1.81
N ALA A 3 -6.24 -19.46 -0.61
CA ALA A 3 -5.81 -18.09 -0.45
C ALA A 3 -4.33 -18.07 -0.85
N THR A 4 -4.03 -17.51 -1.99
CA THR A 4 -2.66 -17.19 -2.37
C THR A 4 -2.21 -16.11 -1.41
N LYS A 5 -1.43 -16.48 -0.41
CA LYS A 5 -0.83 -15.53 0.51
C LYS A 5 0.30 -14.85 -0.25
N LEU A 6 0.12 -13.56 -0.49
CA LEU A 6 1.24 -12.70 -0.85
C LEU A 6 2.27 -12.77 0.28
N ILE A 7 3.46 -13.25 -0.02
CA ILE A 7 4.57 -13.26 0.93
C ILE A 7 5.38 -12.01 0.64
N ALA A 8 5.16 -10.97 1.44
CA ALA A 8 6.07 -9.84 1.46
C ALA A 8 7.42 -10.30 2.02
N ILE A 9 8.42 -10.41 1.17
CA ILE A 9 9.79 -10.66 1.61
C ILE A 9 10.39 -9.32 2.03
N VAL A 10 10.30 -9.04 3.32
CA VAL A 10 11.05 -7.93 3.91
C VAL A 10 12.51 -8.35 4.00
N THR A 11 13.30 -8.05 3.00
CA THR A 11 14.76 -8.18 3.07
C THR A 11 15.31 -7.03 3.90
N SER A 12 15.26 -7.18 5.23
CA SER A 12 15.96 -6.25 6.13
C SER A 12 17.44 -6.61 6.14
N LEU A 13 18.23 -5.97 5.28
CA LEU A 13 19.67 -5.90 5.48
C LEU A 13 19.93 -4.85 6.55
N SER A 14 19.88 -5.25 7.82
CA SER A 14 20.20 -4.40 8.95
C SER A 14 21.71 -4.20 9.02
N LEU A 15 22.23 -3.18 8.34
CA LEU A 15 23.46 -2.54 8.76
C LEU A 15 23.15 -1.83 10.08
N ILE A 16 23.77 -2.30 11.15
CA ILE A 16 23.66 -1.71 12.47
C ILE A 16 24.39 -0.35 12.44
N PHE A 17 23.68 0.68 11.99
CA PHE A 17 23.98 2.02 12.44
C PHE A 17 23.18 2.24 13.73
N ALA A 18 23.79 2.86 14.72
CA ALA A 18 23.12 3.30 15.94
C ALA A 18 22.12 4.42 15.57
N GLY A 19 21.10 4.09 14.80
CA GLY A 19 19.97 4.96 14.49
C GLY A 19 18.91 4.70 15.53
N THR A 20 18.40 5.75 16.13
CA THR A 20 17.34 5.68 17.13
C THR A 20 15.95 5.53 16.52
N ALA A 21 15.83 5.60 15.19
CA ALA A 21 14.59 5.45 14.48
C ALA A 21 14.72 4.57 13.24
N LYS A 22 13.63 3.86 12.92
CA LYS A 22 13.46 3.05 11.71
C LYS A 22 12.20 3.48 10.99
N VAL A 23 12.32 3.73 9.70
CA VAL A 23 11.20 3.98 8.80
C VAL A 23 11.07 2.80 7.84
N SER A 24 9.91 2.19 7.80
CA SER A 24 9.64 1.00 7.01
C SER A 24 8.28 1.08 6.34
N MET A 25 8.06 0.21 5.39
CA MET A 25 6.77 0.00 4.77
C MET A 25 6.21 -1.35 5.18
N LYS A 26 4.89 -1.41 5.28
CA LYS A 26 4.15 -2.63 5.54
C LYS A 26 3.06 -2.79 4.49
N ASP A 27 2.92 -3.99 4.00
CA ASP A 27 1.82 -4.36 3.13
C ASP A 27 0.49 -4.39 3.88
N VAL A 28 -0.54 -3.81 3.28
CA VAL A 28 -1.90 -3.87 3.79
C VAL A 28 -2.77 -4.73 2.89
N SER A 29 -2.75 -4.49 1.61
CA SER A 29 -3.47 -5.30 0.63
C SER A 29 -2.98 -5.01 -0.78
N VAL A 30 -2.68 -6.06 -1.54
CA VAL A 30 -2.40 -5.96 -2.96
C VAL A 30 -3.38 -6.83 -3.71
N SER A 31 -4.03 -6.25 -4.70
CA SER A 31 -4.87 -6.94 -5.68
C SER A 31 -4.33 -6.66 -7.07
N SER A 32 -4.87 -7.34 -8.07
CA SER A 32 -4.53 -7.08 -9.48
C SER A 32 -4.79 -5.65 -9.95
N THR A 33 -5.54 -4.86 -9.18
CA THR A 33 -5.96 -3.51 -9.56
C THR A 33 -5.53 -2.43 -8.56
N LYS A 34 -5.13 -2.80 -7.35
CA LYS A 34 -4.86 -1.85 -6.28
C LYS A 34 -3.86 -2.39 -5.27
N GLY A 35 -2.88 -1.58 -4.91
CA GLY A 35 -1.93 -1.88 -3.85
C GLY A 35 -1.95 -0.77 -2.80
N ASN A 36 -2.20 -1.14 -1.54
CA ASN A 36 -2.07 -0.23 -0.41
C ASN A 36 -0.82 -0.57 0.37
N VAL A 37 0.00 0.43 0.62
CA VAL A 37 1.25 0.31 1.38
C VAL A 37 1.23 1.30 2.52
N ASP A 38 1.49 0.82 3.72
CA ASP A 38 1.52 1.65 4.92
C ASP A 38 2.94 2.07 5.30
N LEU A 39 3.09 3.36 5.60
CA LEU A 39 4.31 3.87 6.24
C LEU A 39 4.25 3.58 7.74
N VAL A 40 5.33 2.97 8.24
CA VAL A 40 5.52 2.65 9.66
C VAL A 40 6.78 3.33 10.16
N VAL A 41 6.69 3.99 11.30
CA VAL A 41 7.82 4.65 11.99
C VAL A 41 7.97 4.05 13.37
N GLU A 42 9.16 3.55 13.67
CA GLU A 42 9.57 3.08 15.00
C GLU A 42 10.69 3.99 15.50
N SER A 43 10.56 4.57 16.69
CA SER A 43 11.59 5.44 17.27
C SER A 43 11.61 5.33 18.78
N ASN A 44 12.82 5.35 19.36
CA ASN A 44 13.04 5.47 20.80
C ASN A 44 13.08 6.94 21.25
N GLU A 45 13.10 7.87 20.31
CA GLU A 45 13.10 9.31 20.59
C GLU A 45 11.76 9.94 20.21
N ALA A 46 11.44 11.06 20.80
CA ALA A 46 10.25 11.84 20.47
C ALA A 46 10.39 12.44 19.08
N VAL A 47 9.49 12.07 18.16
CA VAL A 47 9.44 12.57 16.79
C VAL A 47 8.37 13.66 16.69
N TYR A 48 8.72 14.80 16.13
CA TYR A 48 7.81 15.96 15.95
C TYR A 48 7.51 16.24 14.47
N GLY A 49 8.29 15.66 13.57
CA GLY A 49 8.08 15.79 12.13
C GLY A 49 8.83 14.72 11.36
N LEU A 50 8.32 14.44 10.18
CA LEU A 50 8.89 13.48 9.25
C LEU A 50 8.80 14.06 7.84
N GLN A 51 9.93 14.05 7.12
CA GLN A 51 9.98 14.25 5.68
C GLN A 51 10.59 13.02 5.04
N PHE A 52 10.10 12.67 3.85
CA PHE A 52 10.63 11.56 3.07
C PHE A 52 10.43 11.78 1.59
N ASP A 53 11.27 11.16 0.80
CA ASP A 53 11.07 10.95 -0.63
C ASP A 53 10.74 9.47 -0.84
N LEU A 54 9.57 9.20 -1.40
CA LEU A 54 9.12 7.87 -1.80
C LEU A 54 9.39 7.70 -3.28
N LYS A 55 10.20 6.70 -3.65
CA LYS A 55 10.51 6.36 -5.03
C LYS A 55 9.87 5.06 -5.47
N TYR A 56 9.38 5.05 -6.69
CA TYR A 56 8.81 3.89 -7.37
C TYR A 56 9.07 3.99 -8.89
N ASP A 57 8.86 2.92 -9.63
CA ASP A 57 8.97 2.93 -11.09
C ASP A 57 7.63 3.32 -11.75
N PRO A 58 7.52 4.52 -12.36
CA PRO A 58 6.27 4.98 -12.97
C PRO A 58 5.92 4.24 -14.26
N THR A 59 6.80 3.39 -14.78
CA THR A 59 6.48 2.49 -15.91
C THR A 59 5.79 1.21 -15.45
N GLN A 60 5.85 0.90 -14.16
CA GLN A 60 5.30 -0.29 -13.53
C GLN A 60 4.10 0.03 -12.65
N LEU A 61 4.16 1.13 -11.92
CA LEU A 61 3.12 1.55 -10.98
C LEU A 61 2.62 2.95 -11.30
N THR A 62 1.36 3.19 -10.98
CA THR A 62 0.75 4.52 -10.91
C THR A 62 0.47 4.84 -9.45
N PHE A 63 0.94 5.98 -8.99
CA PHE A 63 0.59 6.52 -7.68
C PHE A 63 -0.76 7.22 -7.75
N ASN A 64 -1.73 6.76 -6.95
CA ASN A 64 -3.10 7.28 -6.95
C ASN A 64 -3.33 8.31 -5.84
N GLY A 65 -2.47 8.31 -4.82
CA GLY A 65 -2.56 9.24 -3.71
C GLY A 65 -2.06 8.67 -2.40
N ALA A 66 -2.09 9.52 -1.37
CA ALA A 66 -1.74 9.12 -0.02
C ALA A 66 -2.65 9.81 1.00
N GLU A 67 -2.93 9.10 2.09
CA GLU A 67 -3.77 9.59 3.17
C GLU A 67 -3.13 9.32 4.53
N ALA A 68 -3.12 10.34 5.41
CA ALA A 68 -2.68 10.17 6.78
C ALA A 68 -3.73 9.43 7.60
N THR A 69 -3.30 8.46 8.37
CA THR A 69 -4.18 7.66 9.24
C THR A 69 -4.28 8.21 10.66
N ILE A 70 -3.55 9.30 10.96
CA ILE A 70 -3.43 9.89 12.29
C ILE A 70 -4.17 11.23 12.33
N ASN A 71 -4.98 11.43 13.37
CA ASN A 71 -5.61 12.72 13.64
C ASN A 71 -4.62 13.72 14.25
N ASP A 72 -4.93 15.02 14.14
CA ASP A 72 -4.14 16.16 14.67
C ASP A 72 -2.74 16.34 14.06
N ILE A 73 -2.48 15.72 12.92
CA ILE A 73 -1.23 15.82 12.17
C ILE A 73 -1.53 16.42 10.80
N THR A 74 -0.71 17.38 10.42
CA THR A 74 -0.68 17.88 9.05
C THR A 74 0.17 16.95 8.22
N PHE A 75 -0.41 16.39 7.19
CA PHE A 75 0.28 15.62 6.16
C PHE A 75 0.05 16.29 4.81
N ASP A 76 1.13 16.54 4.10
CA ASP A 76 1.10 17.08 2.76
C ASP A 76 2.08 16.30 1.88
N TYR A 77 1.76 16.17 0.60
CA TYR A 77 2.63 15.48 -0.34
C TYR A 77 2.52 16.08 -1.75
N ALA A 78 3.57 15.89 -2.53
CA ALA A 78 3.58 16.26 -3.93
C ALA A 78 4.38 15.26 -4.76
N GLU A 79 3.83 14.89 -5.91
CA GLU A 79 4.54 14.19 -6.97
C GLU A 79 4.87 15.19 -8.08
N ASN A 80 6.03 15.86 -7.95
CA ASN A 80 6.47 16.85 -8.94
C ASN A 80 7.15 16.22 -10.17
N THR A 81 7.60 14.99 -10.00
CA THR A 81 8.22 14.18 -11.06
C THR A 81 7.66 12.76 -10.94
N PRO A 82 7.16 12.16 -12.02
CA PRO A 82 6.67 10.79 -11.98
C PRO A 82 7.69 9.85 -11.35
N GLY A 83 7.24 9.02 -10.41
CA GLY A 83 8.07 8.10 -9.67
C GLY A 83 8.74 8.66 -8.42
N LEU A 84 8.48 9.94 -8.07
CA LEU A 84 9.03 10.58 -6.87
C LEU A 84 7.95 11.36 -6.12
N VAL A 85 7.51 10.83 -4.99
CA VAL A 85 6.56 11.48 -4.10
C VAL A 85 7.30 11.99 -2.86
N ARG A 86 7.31 13.31 -2.67
CA ARG A 86 7.81 13.93 -1.44
C ARG A 86 6.68 14.10 -0.46
N GLY A 87 6.84 13.57 0.75
CA GLY A 87 5.90 13.71 1.84
C GLY A 87 6.46 14.51 3.01
N LEU A 88 5.60 15.28 3.65
CA LEU A 88 5.89 16.04 4.85
C LEU A 88 4.78 15.85 5.87
N MET A 89 5.17 15.50 7.10
CA MET A 89 4.25 15.25 8.20
C MET A 89 4.73 16.00 9.45
N PHE A 90 3.84 16.76 10.07
CA PHE A 90 4.15 17.51 11.30
C PHE A 90 2.88 17.94 12.04
N SER A 91 3.02 18.34 13.29
CA SER A 91 1.93 18.94 14.06
C SER A 91 2.03 20.47 14.03
N MET A 92 0.98 21.17 13.60
CA MET A 92 0.88 22.63 13.66
C MET A 92 0.91 23.15 15.12
N GLN A 93 0.55 22.33 16.09
CA GLN A 93 0.56 22.67 17.51
C GLN A 93 1.88 22.30 18.19
N GLY A 94 2.88 21.83 17.44
CA GLY A 94 4.16 21.39 17.98
C GLY A 94 4.04 20.13 18.86
N LYS A 95 3.02 19.32 18.65
CA LYS A 95 2.84 18.05 19.37
C LYS A 95 3.76 16.98 18.80
N GLN A 96 4.21 16.09 19.66
CA GLN A 96 4.91 14.87 19.25
C GLN A 96 4.00 13.96 18.42
N LEU A 97 4.57 13.36 17.39
CA LEU A 97 3.92 12.27 16.67
C LEU A 97 3.82 11.06 17.61
N ASN A 98 2.59 10.65 17.90
CA ASN A 98 2.40 9.49 18.77
C ASN A 98 2.67 8.21 17.99
N LEU A 99 3.86 7.61 18.22
CA LEU A 99 4.29 6.38 17.55
C LEU A 99 3.80 5.10 18.25
N ASN A 100 3.19 5.23 19.44
CA ASN A 100 2.74 4.08 20.22
C ASN A 100 1.44 3.52 19.67
N ASN A 101 1.40 2.22 19.41
CA ASN A 101 0.23 1.47 18.94
C ASN A 101 -0.33 1.88 17.56
N ILE A 102 0.46 2.58 16.75
CA ILE A 102 0.06 2.93 15.39
C ILE A 102 0.70 1.95 14.43
N SER A 103 -0.13 1.21 13.71
CA SER A 103 0.32 0.24 12.69
C SER A 103 0.62 0.89 11.34
N SER A 104 0.16 2.12 11.14
CA SER A 104 0.29 2.87 9.91
C SER A 104 0.22 4.37 10.19
N PHE A 105 1.06 5.17 9.57
CA PHE A 105 1.06 6.63 9.62
C PHE A 105 0.45 7.27 8.38
N VAL A 106 0.78 6.71 7.24
CA VAL A 106 0.29 7.12 5.93
C VAL A 106 0.00 5.85 5.14
N ASN A 107 -1.14 5.82 4.52
CA ASN A 107 -1.49 4.82 3.53
C ASN A 107 -1.22 5.40 2.14
N PHE A 108 -0.42 4.71 1.34
CA PHE A 108 -0.16 5.02 -0.05
C PHE A 108 -0.98 4.10 -0.94
N ASP A 109 -1.65 4.67 -1.92
CA ASP A 109 -2.45 3.94 -2.90
C ASP A 109 -1.71 3.88 -4.24
N PHE A 110 -1.47 2.66 -4.71
CA PHE A 110 -0.86 2.37 -6.01
C PHE A 110 -1.77 1.47 -6.84
N SER A 111 -1.67 1.60 -8.15
CA SER A 111 -2.19 0.63 -9.09
C SER A 111 -1.11 0.22 -10.08
N PRO A 112 -1.08 -1.04 -10.55
CA PRO A 112 -0.18 -1.43 -11.62
C PRO A 112 -0.54 -0.69 -12.91
N VAL A 113 0.47 -0.33 -13.69
CA VAL A 113 0.29 0.17 -15.05
C VAL A 113 -0.29 -0.97 -15.89
N ALA A 114 -1.20 -0.64 -16.81
CA ALA A 114 -1.85 -1.62 -17.67
C ALA A 114 -0.84 -2.54 -18.37
N GLY A 115 -1.01 -3.84 -18.16
CA GLY A 115 -0.13 -4.88 -18.69
C GLY A 115 1.16 -5.11 -17.91
N PHE A 116 1.38 -4.45 -16.77
CA PHE A 116 2.49 -4.76 -15.90
C PHE A 116 2.19 -5.99 -15.04
N GLU A 117 3.08 -6.97 -15.11
CA GLU A 117 3.08 -8.19 -14.31
C GLU A 117 4.45 -8.34 -13.65
N GLY A 118 4.49 -8.68 -12.37
CA GLY A 118 5.71 -8.92 -11.64
C GLY A 118 5.85 -8.10 -10.37
N SER A 119 7.08 -7.92 -9.91
CA SER A 119 7.36 -7.14 -8.71
C SER A 119 7.91 -5.75 -9.06
N SER A 120 7.51 -4.76 -8.28
CA SER A 120 8.03 -3.40 -8.34
C SER A 120 8.55 -2.98 -6.97
N THR A 121 9.71 -2.35 -6.96
CA THR A 121 10.34 -1.89 -5.72
C THR A 121 9.88 -0.47 -5.40
N ILE A 122 9.39 -0.29 -4.18
CA ILE A 122 9.12 1.02 -3.59
C ILE A 122 10.11 1.23 -2.45
N HIS A 123 10.74 2.39 -2.37
CA HIS A 123 11.69 2.67 -1.31
C HIS A 123 11.67 4.14 -0.87
N PHE A 124 12.04 4.37 0.39
CA PHE A 124 12.23 5.71 0.90
C PHE A 124 13.66 6.19 0.71
N GLU A 125 13.79 7.40 0.20
CA GLU A 125 15.04 8.17 0.18
C GLU A 125 14.89 9.44 1.00
N ASP A 126 16.01 10.08 1.33
CA ASP A 126 16.06 11.37 2.01
C ASP A 126 15.14 11.51 3.24
N VAL A 127 15.07 10.45 4.04
CA VAL A 127 14.27 10.44 5.26
C VAL A 127 14.87 11.36 6.30
N ILE A 128 14.10 12.35 6.75
CA ILE A 128 14.45 13.29 7.79
C ILE A 128 13.43 13.22 8.92
N LEU A 129 13.87 12.84 10.11
CA LEU A 129 13.07 12.87 11.32
C LEU A 129 13.49 14.05 12.18
N ALA A 130 12.53 14.88 12.55
CA ALA A 130 12.72 16.00 13.45
C ALA A 130 12.38 15.58 14.88
N GLY A 131 13.35 15.70 15.76
CA GLY A 131 13.20 15.51 17.20
C GLY A 131 12.82 16.81 17.91
N GLU A 132 12.93 16.79 19.22
CA GLU A 132 12.67 17.96 20.06
C GLU A 132 13.55 19.15 19.67
N ASN A 133 12.98 20.35 19.66
CA ASN A 133 13.65 21.60 19.28
C ASN A 133 14.27 21.59 17.87
N GLY A 134 13.72 20.77 16.95
CA GLY A 134 14.20 20.68 15.58
C GLY A 134 15.53 19.92 15.42
N THR A 135 15.94 19.16 16.41
CA THR A 135 17.09 18.26 16.28
C THR A 135 16.83 17.18 15.24
N ARG A 136 17.86 16.76 14.52
CA ARG A 136 17.72 15.65 13.56
C ARG A 136 17.91 14.32 14.26
N ILE A 137 16.94 13.43 14.12
CA ILE A 137 17.04 12.04 14.58
C ILE A 137 17.65 11.20 13.47
N SER A 138 18.68 10.41 13.80
CA SER A 138 19.25 9.44 12.86
C SER A 138 18.23 8.35 12.57
N SER A 139 18.05 8.03 11.29
CA SER A 139 17.08 7.03 10.86
C SER A 139 17.67 6.07 9.84
N SER A 140 17.12 4.87 9.79
CA SER A 140 17.30 3.91 8.72
C SER A 140 15.98 3.72 7.98
N SER A 141 16.04 3.49 6.68
CA SER A 141 14.87 3.15 5.86
C SER A 141 15.05 1.78 5.21
N SER A 142 13.95 1.12 4.88
CA SER A 142 13.94 -0.13 4.16
C SER A 142 13.21 0.03 2.82
N SER A 143 13.64 -0.72 1.82
CA SER A 143 12.87 -0.89 0.59
C SER A 143 11.73 -1.90 0.81
N PHE A 144 10.69 -1.76 0.03
CA PHE A 144 9.55 -2.65 -0.01
C PHE A 144 9.36 -3.15 -1.44
N GLU A 145 9.11 -4.43 -1.60
CA GLU A 145 8.84 -5.04 -2.89
C GLU A 145 7.35 -5.33 -3.00
N LEU A 146 6.69 -4.63 -3.93
CA LEU A 146 5.29 -4.79 -4.23
C LEU A 146 5.14 -5.80 -5.37
N GLU A 147 4.64 -6.98 -5.08
CA GLU A 147 4.35 -7.99 -6.09
C GLU A 147 2.92 -7.81 -6.61
N THR A 148 2.79 -7.63 -7.91
CA THR A 148 1.50 -7.60 -8.60
C THR A 148 1.31 -8.92 -9.34
N GLU A 149 0.42 -9.76 -8.86
CA GLU A 149 -0.03 -10.93 -9.61
C GLU A 149 -1.30 -10.55 -10.36
N LEU A 150 -1.17 -10.26 -11.66
CA LEU A 150 -2.34 -10.20 -12.52
C LEU A 150 -2.86 -11.63 -12.74
N PRO A 151 -4.18 -11.83 -12.80
CA PRO A 151 -4.73 -13.12 -13.17
C PRO A 151 -4.25 -13.51 -14.58
N ILE A 152 -3.46 -14.57 -14.68
CA ILE A 152 -2.93 -15.09 -15.96
C ILE A 152 -4.06 -15.58 -16.87
N LYS A 153 -5.24 -15.81 -16.29
CA LYS A 153 -6.39 -16.39 -16.97
C LYS A 153 -7.68 -15.77 -16.47
N THR A 154 -8.55 -15.38 -17.41
CA THR A 154 -9.92 -15.05 -17.07
C THR A 154 -10.62 -16.29 -16.51
N SER A 155 -11.14 -16.20 -15.29
CA SER A 155 -11.79 -17.31 -14.59
C SER A 155 -12.97 -16.84 -13.75
N LEU A 156 -13.96 -17.72 -13.62
CA LEU A 156 -15.06 -17.56 -12.70
C LEU A 156 -14.75 -18.36 -11.43
N ASN A 157 -14.72 -17.70 -10.29
CA ASN A 157 -14.46 -18.31 -9.02
C ASN A 157 -15.73 -18.88 -8.39
N ALA A 158 -15.56 -19.77 -7.41
CA ALA A 158 -16.69 -20.31 -6.68
C ALA A 158 -17.44 -19.20 -5.95
N SER A 159 -18.76 -19.18 -6.11
CA SER A 159 -19.63 -18.26 -5.39
C SER A 159 -19.67 -18.59 -3.89
N TYR A 160 -19.72 -17.56 -3.05
CA TYR A 160 -19.78 -17.73 -1.60
C TYR A 160 -20.68 -16.66 -0.95
N PRO A 161 -21.46 -17.04 0.07
CA PRO A 161 -21.71 -18.39 0.57
C PRO A 161 -22.47 -19.26 -0.45
N ASN A 162 -22.28 -20.56 -0.39
CA ASN A 162 -23.09 -21.52 -1.17
C ASN A 162 -23.36 -22.76 -0.27
N PRO A 163 -24.59 -23.00 0.20
CA PRO A 163 -25.84 -22.25 -0.09
C PRO A 163 -25.84 -20.80 0.44
N PHE A 164 -26.60 -19.93 -0.22
CA PHE A 164 -26.67 -18.50 0.13
C PHE A 164 -28.04 -18.13 0.72
N ASN A 165 -28.09 -17.07 1.56
CA ASN A 165 -29.30 -16.49 2.12
C ASN A 165 -29.04 -15.07 2.63
N PRO A 166 -29.62 -13.99 2.10
CA PRO A 166 -30.26 -13.93 0.78
C PRO A 166 -29.27 -13.67 -0.35
N ASP A 167 -28.02 -13.26 -0.04
CA ASP A 167 -27.04 -12.75 -0.98
C ASP A 167 -25.89 -13.73 -1.23
N VAL A 168 -25.36 -13.72 -2.43
CA VAL A 168 -24.17 -14.47 -2.83
C VAL A 168 -23.17 -13.54 -3.53
N LYS A 169 -21.89 -13.68 -3.21
CA LYS A 169 -20.81 -13.02 -3.96
C LYS A 169 -20.29 -13.96 -5.03
N ILE A 170 -20.23 -13.44 -6.25
CA ILE A 170 -19.63 -14.13 -7.40
C ILE A 170 -18.36 -13.37 -7.73
N ASN A 171 -17.20 -14.02 -7.53
CA ASN A 171 -15.90 -13.44 -7.81
C ASN A 171 -15.41 -13.98 -9.17
N TYR A 172 -14.76 -13.12 -9.94
CA TYR A 172 -14.14 -13.48 -11.20
C TYR A 172 -12.79 -12.76 -11.35
N ASP A 173 -11.91 -13.35 -12.12
CA ASP A 173 -10.61 -12.78 -12.47
C ASP A 173 -10.62 -12.44 -13.96
N LEU A 174 -10.03 -11.32 -14.34
CA LEU A 174 -9.82 -10.91 -15.73
C LEU A 174 -8.34 -10.90 -16.03
N ALA A 175 -7.93 -11.63 -17.06
CA ALA A 175 -6.55 -11.61 -17.53
C ALA A 175 -6.18 -10.31 -18.28
N ASN A 176 -7.17 -9.59 -18.80
CA ASN A 176 -7.00 -8.34 -19.53
C ASN A 176 -8.19 -7.43 -19.27
N ASP A 177 -7.97 -6.13 -19.39
CA ASP A 177 -9.05 -5.14 -19.33
C ASP A 177 -10.09 -5.40 -20.43
N GLY A 178 -11.37 -5.37 -20.05
CA GLY A 178 -12.42 -5.63 -21.00
C GLY A 178 -13.82 -5.43 -20.42
N HIS A 179 -14.79 -5.39 -21.31
CA HIS A 179 -16.19 -5.38 -20.93
C HIS A 179 -16.58 -6.76 -20.40
N VAL A 180 -17.19 -6.81 -19.22
CA VAL A 180 -17.70 -8.04 -18.60
C VAL A 180 -19.20 -8.04 -18.65
N SER A 181 -19.78 -9.16 -19.09
CA SER A 181 -21.19 -9.46 -18.95
C SER A 181 -21.34 -10.78 -18.21
N MET A 182 -22.10 -10.76 -17.12
CA MET A 182 -22.38 -11.95 -16.32
C MET A 182 -23.87 -12.27 -16.40
N ILE A 183 -24.20 -13.45 -16.93
CA ILE A 183 -25.57 -13.90 -17.08
C ILE A 183 -25.80 -15.12 -16.19
N VAL A 184 -26.85 -15.09 -15.39
CA VAL A 184 -27.26 -16.20 -14.52
C VAL A 184 -28.43 -16.94 -15.13
N TYR A 185 -28.29 -18.26 -15.22
CA TYR A 185 -29.33 -19.15 -15.76
C TYR A 185 -29.87 -20.07 -14.67
N ASP A 186 -31.15 -20.41 -14.77
CA ASP A 186 -31.74 -21.47 -13.97
C ASP A 186 -31.39 -22.87 -14.54
N LEU A 187 -31.80 -23.92 -13.82
CA LEU A 187 -31.57 -25.31 -14.24
C LEU A 187 -32.30 -25.69 -15.57
N MET A 188 -33.24 -24.89 -16.01
CA MET A 188 -33.96 -25.04 -17.27
C MET A 188 -33.31 -24.26 -18.42
N GLY A 189 -32.17 -23.55 -18.14
CA GLY A 189 -31.44 -22.72 -19.10
C GLY A 189 -32.11 -21.36 -19.39
N ARG A 190 -33.01 -20.89 -18.53
CA ARG A 190 -33.64 -19.58 -18.67
C ARG A 190 -32.80 -18.55 -17.95
N GLU A 191 -32.57 -17.41 -18.56
CA GLU A 191 -31.89 -16.26 -17.94
C GLU A 191 -32.74 -15.72 -16.79
N VAL A 192 -32.14 -15.58 -15.61
CA VAL A 192 -32.77 -15.08 -14.38
C VAL A 192 -32.16 -13.81 -13.87
N ALA A 193 -30.94 -13.47 -14.29
CA ALA A 193 -30.26 -12.20 -13.98
C ALA A 193 -29.13 -11.91 -14.99
N THR A 194 -28.83 -10.62 -15.19
CA THR A 194 -27.69 -10.10 -15.99
C THR A 194 -27.04 -8.95 -15.23
#